data_e73069c7c88ff1b7f67b6bfd4ead02a7
#
_entry.id   e73069c7c88ff1b7f67b6bfd4ead02a7
#
_cell.length_a   1.000
_cell.length_b   1.000
_cell.length_c   1.000
_cell.angle_alpha   90.00
_cell.angle_beta   90.00
_cell.angle_gamma   90.00
#
_symmetry.space_group_name_H-M   'P 1'
#
loop_
_entity.id
_entity.type
_entity.pdbx_description
1 polymer ?
#
loop_
_entity_poly.entity_id
_entity_poly.type
_entity_poly.pdbx_seq_one_letter_code
_entity_poly.pdbx_strand_id
1 'polypeptide(L)'
;MGEYELRKLENLKAELDTKLHNQGMDQSVSTMIDMRGLVIRLNNAIFFDSGSAEIKKQSEDTLVEVAGLLNTIDNYIRVEGHTDNVPIRRSNYPSNWELSTARAVNVVKLFIDKCNFSPDKLIAVGYGEFKPVADNATAEGRAKNRRIDVIVLSSKYDNLEEQLVK
;
A
#
# COMPACT_ATOMS: atom_id res chain seq x y z
N MET A 1 4.89 -5.61 -19.50
CA MET A 1 5.73 -6.32 -18.51
C MET A 1 6.34 -7.55 -19.17
N GLY A 2 7.65 -7.72 -19.06
CA GLY A 2 8.32 -8.87 -19.62
C GLY A 2 7.99 -10.16 -18.88
N GLU A 3 8.13 -11.29 -19.57
CA GLU A 3 7.83 -12.61 -19.01
C GLU A 3 8.66 -12.95 -17.77
N TYR A 4 9.95 -12.60 -17.78
CA TYR A 4 10.85 -12.81 -16.64
C TYR A 4 10.37 -12.04 -15.41
N GLU A 5 10.03 -10.78 -15.59
CA GLU A 5 9.56 -9.93 -14.50
C GLU A 5 8.22 -10.39 -13.96
N LEU A 6 7.29 -10.75 -14.85
CA LEU A 6 5.99 -11.27 -14.43
C LEU A 6 6.16 -12.50 -13.54
N ARG A 7 7.03 -13.43 -13.93
CA ARG A 7 7.30 -14.63 -13.14
C ARG A 7 7.91 -14.30 -11.78
N LYS A 8 8.81 -13.32 -11.74
CA LYS A 8 9.39 -12.82 -10.50
C LYS A 8 8.31 -12.27 -9.55
N LEU A 9 7.39 -11.46 -10.08
CA LEU A 9 6.29 -10.91 -9.28
C LEU A 9 5.28 -11.97 -8.87
N GLU A 10 5.00 -12.95 -9.72
CA GLU A 10 4.13 -14.08 -9.39
C GLU A 10 4.71 -14.91 -8.24
N ASN A 11 6.02 -15.16 -8.26
CA ASN A 11 6.70 -15.87 -7.19
C ASN A 11 6.65 -15.11 -5.87
N LEU A 12 6.87 -13.80 -5.91
CA LEU A 12 6.77 -12.95 -4.73
C LEU A 12 5.34 -12.94 -4.18
N LYS A 13 4.35 -12.83 -5.06
CA LYS A 13 2.94 -12.91 -4.68
C LYS A 13 2.63 -14.24 -3.98
N ALA A 14 3.11 -15.35 -4.52
CA ALA A 14 2.88 -16.67 -3.93
C ALA A 14 3.48 -16.78 -2.53
N GLU A 15 4.68 -16.24 -2.30
CA GLU A 15 5.32 -16.23 -0.98
C GLU A 15 4.52 -15.36 0.00
N LEU A 16 4.07 -14.19 -0.44
CA LEU A 16 3.24 -13.30 0.37
C LEU A 16 1.93 -13.97 0.74
N ASP A 17 1.23 -14.56 -0.24
CA ASP A 17 -0.07 -15.19 -0.01
C ASP A 17 0.05 -16.35 0.98
N THR A 18 1.10 -17.16 0.86
CA THR A 18 1.35 -18.26 1.80
C THR A 18 1.58 -17.73 3.22
N LYS A 19 2.42 -16.72 3.36
CA LYS A 19 2.75 -16.15 4.66
C LYS A 19 1.53 -15.51 5.33
N LEU A 20 0.76 -14.75 4.56
CA LEU A 20 -0.44 -14.08 5.05
C LEU A 20 -1.52 -15.09 5.44
N HIS A 21 -1.70 -16.15 4.64
CA HIS A 21 -2.64 -17.22 4.95
C HIS A 21 -2.27 -17.93 6.25
N ASN A 22 -0.99 -18.28 6.43
CA ASN A 22 -0.50 -18.95 7.62
C ASN A 22 -0.67 -18.12 8.89
N GLN A 23 -0.75 -16.81 8.76
CA GLN A 23 -0.95 -15.88 9.88
C GLN A 23 -2.40 -15.44 10.05
N GLY A 24 -3.32 -15.96 9.25
CA GLY A 24 -4.74 -15.60 9.31
C GLY A 24 -5.02 -14.19 8.86
N MET A 25 -4.20 -13.62 7.97
CA MET A 25 -4.31 -12.23 7.50
C MET A 25 -5.07 -12.08 6.17
N ASP A 26 -5.69 -13.14 5.67
CA ASP A 26 -6.37 -13.15 4.36
C ASP A 26 -7.44 -12.07 4.22
N GLN A 27 -8.10 -11.71 5.33
CA GLN A 27 -9.16 -10.71 5.35
C GLN A 27 -8.62 -9.28 5.41
N SER A 28 -7.38 -9.11 5.83
CA SER A 28 -6.77 -7.81 6.08
C SER A 28 -5.86 -7.35 4.95
N VAL A 29 -5.25 -8.30 4.25
CA VAL A 29 -4.28 -8.05 3.18
C VAL A 29 -4.60 -8.95 2.00
N SER A 30 -4.72 -8.38 0.82
CA SER A 30 -4.91 -9.14 -0.43
C SER A 30 -3.85 -8.71 -1.46
N THR A 31 -3.58 -9.59 -2.41
CA THR A 31 -2.58 -9.35 -3.45
C THR A 31 -3.18 -9.59 -4.82
N MET A 32 -2.70 -8.83 -5.81
CA MET A 32 -3.08 -8.99 -7.21
C MET A 32 -1.96 -8.47 -8.11
N ILE A 33 -1.90 -8.96 -9.33
CA ILE A 33 -0.99 -8.42 -10.35
C ILE A 33 -1.83 -7.73 -11.42
N ASP A 34 -1.48 -6.50 -11.72
CA ASP A 34 -2.08 -5.73 -12.83
C ASP A 34 -0.98 -5.10 -13.68
N MET A 35 -1.34 -4.18 -14.57
CA MET A 35 -0.38 -3.54 -15.47
C MET A 35 0.69 -2.73 -14.76
N ARG A 36 0.44 -2.28 -13.53
CA ARG A 36 1.42 -1.52 -12.74
C ARG A 36 2.49 -2.43 -12.11
N GLY A 37 2.13 -3.65 -11.77
CA GLY A 37 2.98 -4.60 -11.07
C GLY A 37 2.21 -5.41 -10.05
N LEU A 38 2.86 -5.73 -8.92
CA LEU A 38 2.24 -6.46 -7.81
C LEU A 38 1.62 -5.47 -6.83
N VAL A 39 0.30 -5.54 -6.66
CA VAL A 39 -0.45 -4.70 -5.73
C VAL A 39 -0.73 -5.49 -4.46
N ILE A 40 -0.31 -4.94 -3.33
CA ILE A 40 -0.60 -5.46 -2.00
C ILE A 40 -1.58 -4.49 -1.35
N ARG A 41 -2.81 -4.93 -1.16
CA ARG A 41 -3.90 -4.09 -0.67
C ARG A 41 -4.14 -4.31 0.80
N LEU A 42 -3.99 -3.25 1.59
CA LEU A 42 -4.15 -3.26 3.03
C LEU A 42 -5.48 -2.61 3.41
N ASN A 43 -6.27 -3.32 4.23
CA ASN A 43 -7.53 -2.78 4.74
C ASN A 43 -7.24 -1.73 5.83
N ASN A 44 -7.67 -0.48 5.63
CA ASN A 44 -7.38 0.61 6.56
C ASN A 44 -7.87 0.36 8.00
N ALA A 45 -9.00 -0.33 8.16
CA ALA A 45 -9.56 -0.58 9.50
C ALA A 45 -8.60 -1.38 10.40
N ILE A 46 -7.75 -2.21 9.81
CA ILE A 46 -6.77 -3.01 10.55
C ILE A 46 -5.56 -2.17 10.95
N PHE A 47 -5.17 -1.21 10.14
CA PHE A 47 -3.90 -0.50 10.31
C PHE A 47 -4.05 0.90 10.92
N PHE A 48 -5.24 1.51 10.84
CA PHE A 48 -5.48 2.86 11.31
C PHE A 48 -6.82 2.97 12.02
N ASP A 49 -6.88 3.83 13.02
CA ASP A 49 -8.16 4.27 13.57
C ASP A 49 -8.81 5.30 12.65
N SER A 50 -10.12 5.46 12.77
CA SER A 50 -10.89 6.42 11.96
C SER A 50 -10.30 7.83 12.09
N GLY A 51 -10.05 8.46 10.94
CA GLY A 51 -9.52 9.84 10.89
C GLY A 51 -8.05 9.97 11.32
N SER A 52 -7.39 8.88 11.64
CA SER A 52 -5.98 8.86 12.08
C SER A 52 -5.07 8.33 10.99
N ALA A 53 -3.87 8.88 10.90
CA ALA A 53 -2.79 8.36 10.07
C ALA A 53 -1.73 7.61 10.88
N GLU A 54 -1.92 7.47 12.17
CA GLU A 54 -1.01 6.70 13.01
C GLU A 54 -1.25 5.20 12.82
N ILE A 55 -0.19 4.47 12.49
CA ILE A 55 -0.27 3.01 12.32
C ILE A 55 -0.46 2.37 13.69
N LYS A 56 -1.50 1.54 13.82
CA LYS A 56 -1.76 0.82 15.07
C LYS A 56 -0.56 -0.05 15.42
N LYS A 57 -0.13 0.03 16.66
CA LYS A 57 1.06 -0.68 17.12
C LYS A 57 0.96 -2.20 16.92
N GLN A 58 -0.22 -2.78 17.15
CA GLN A 58 -0.43 -4.21 16.94
C GLN A 58 -0.38 -4.62 15.47
N SER A 59 -0.48 -3.67 14.53
CA SER A 59 -0.45 -3.95 13.09
C SER A 59 0.92 -3.68 12.45
N GLU A 60 1.84 -3.07 13.19
CA GLU A 60 3.20 -2.80 12.69
C GLU A 60 3.91 -4.09 12.27
N ASP A 61 3.78 -5.15 13.06
CA ASP A 61 4.47 -6.42 12.79
C ASP A 61 4.04 -7.01 11.44
N THR A 62 2.76 -6.92 11.09
CA THR A 62 2.26 -7.37 9.79
C THR A 62 2.93 -6.59 8.65
N LEU A 63 3.02 -5.27 8.78
CA LEU A 63 3.68 -4.44 7.77
C LEU A 63 5.17 -4.75 7.66
N VAL A 64 5.84 -4.98 8.78
CA VAL A 64 7.26 -5.36 8.81
C VAL A 64 7.48 -6.69 8.10
N GLU A 65 6.61 -7.67 8.30
CA GLU A 65 6.71 -8.96 7.62
C GLU A 65 6.49 -8.84 6.11
N VAL A 66 5.49 -8.09 5.70
CA VAL A 66 5.24 -7.80 4.28
C VAL A 66 6.47 -7.13 3.67
N ALA A 67 6.97 -6.09 4.32
CA ALA A 67 8.14 -5.35 3.86
C ALA A 67 9.39 -6.22 3.76
N GLY A 68 9.56 -7.16 4.69
CA GLY A 68 10.70 -8.08 4.66
C GLY A 68 10.76 -8.91 3.39
N LEU A 69 9.60 -9.36 2.88
CA LEU A 69 9.54 -10.07 1.61
C LEU A 69 9.76 -9.13 0.42
N LEU A 70 9.23 -7.91 0.47
CA LEU A 70 9.41 -6.91 -0.59
C LEU A 70 10.86 -6.43 -0.71
N ASN A 71 11.61 -6.45 0.39
CA ASN A 71 13.00 -5.99 0.40
C ASN A 71 13.96 -6.97 -0.28
N THR A 72 13.47 -8.12 -0.75
CA THR A 72 14.27 -9.07 -1.53
C THR A 72 14.39 -8.68 -3.01
N ILE A 73 13.68 -7.66 -3.44
CA ILE A 73 13.67 -7.20 -4.83
C ILE A 73 14.12 -5.75 -4.91
N ASP A 74 14.52 -5.32 -6.11
CA ASP A 74 15.06 -3.98 -6.37
C ASP A 74 14.12 -3.10 -7.19
N ASN A 75 12.82 -3.34 -7.11
CA ASN A 75 11.81 -2.55 -7.79
C ASN A 75 11.47 -1.29 -6.98
N TYR A 76 11.04 -0.23 -7.67
CA TYR A 76 10.40 0.90 -7.00
C TYR A 76 9.10 0.43 -6.36
N ILE A 77 8.80 0.99 -5.20
CA ILE A 77 7.57 0.69 -4.46
C ILE A 77 6.79 1.98 -4.28
N ARG A 78 5.55 2.00 -4.76
CA ARG A 78 4.63 3.11 -4.58
C ARG A 78 3.59 2.73 -3.54
N VAL A 79 3.46 3.58 -2.51
CA VAL A 79 2.44 3.43 -1.47
C VAL A 79 1.35 4.46 -1.72
N GLU A 80 0.14 3.99 -1.99
CA GLU A 80 -1.02 4.83 -2.29
C GLU A 80 -2.03 4.78 -1.15
N GLY A 81 -2.40 5.96 -0.64
CA GLY A 81 -3.48 6.08 0.33
C GLY A 81 -4.80 6.40 -0.37
N HIS A 82 -5.87 5.70 0.06
CA HIS A 82 -7.22 5.88 -0.47
C HIS A 82 -8.25 5.90 0.65
N THR A 83 -9.29 6.71 0.48
CA THR A 83 -10.41 6.79 1.42
C THR A 83 -11.73 6.46 0.71
N ASP A 84 -12.81 6.32 1.48
CA ASP A 84 -14.14 6.39 0.93
C ASP A 84 -14.55 7.87 0.70
N ASN A 85 -15.78 8.10 0.27
CA ASN A 85 -16.27 9.45 0.00
C ASN A 85 -16.94 10.15 1.20
N VAL A 86 -16.88 9.56 2.38
CA VAL A 86 -17.42 10.20 3.59
C VAL A 86 -16.45 11.28 4.05
N PRO A 87 -16.90 12.53 4.19
CA PRO A 87 -16.03 13.58 4.70
C PRO A 87 -15.53 13.25 6.09
N ILE A 88 -14.22 13.47 6.35
CA ILE A 88 -13.69 13.24 7.68
C ILE A 88 -14.19 14.29 8.67
N ARG A 89 -14.42 13.83 9.91
CA ARG A 89 -14.83 14.66 11.03
C ARG A 89 -13.98 14.30 12.23
N ARG A 90 -13.74 15.25 13.13
CA ARG A 90 -12.95 15.04 14.34
C ARG A 90 -11.55 14.46 14.05
N SER A 91 -10.88 15.04 13.06
CA SER A 91 -9.55 14.66 12.66
C SER A 91 -8.63 15.87 12.65
N ASN A 92 -7.34 15.65 12.78
CA ASN A 92 -6.32 16.68 12.60
C ASN A 92 -6.08 17.03 11.13
N TYR A 93 -6.73 16.31 10.21
CA TYR A 93 -6.56 16.52 8.77
C TYR A 93 -7.75 17.25 8.18
N PRO A 94 -7.51 18.29 7.34
CA PRO A 94 -8.60 19.10 6.76
C PRO A 94 -9.52 18.33 5.81
N SER A 95 -8.97 17.33 5.10
CA SER A 95 -9.72 16.57 4.11
C SER A 95 -9.16 15.15 3.93
N ASN A 96 -9.87 14.37 3.14
CA ASN A 96 -9.42 13.03 2.76
C ASN A 96 -8.11 13.05 1.96
N TRP A 97 -7.79 14.17 1.30
CA TRP A 97 -6.51 14.33 0.62
C TRP A 97 -5.34 14.25 1.59
N GLU A 98 -5.37 15.06 2.65
CA GLU A 98 -4.28 15.10 3.63
C GLU A 98 -4.23 13.80 4.44
N LEU A 99 -5.39 13.24 4.80
CA LEU A 99 -5.44 11.98 5.55
C LEU A 99 -4.81 10.83 4.76
N SER A 100 -5.22 10.65 3.50
CA SER A 100 -4.70 9.57 2.66
C SER A 100 -3.21 9.73 2.40
N THR A 101 -2.75 10.96 2.18
CA THR A 101 -1.34 11.26 1.97
C THR A 101 -0.51 10.95 3.22
N ALA A 102 -0.99 11.40 4.39
CA ALA A 102 -0.31 11.15 5.66
C ALA A 102 -0.20 9.66 5.97
N ARG A 103 -1.26 8.89 5.68
CA ARG A 103 -1.23 7.43 5.86
C ARG A 103 -0.18 6.77 4.98
N ALA A 104 -0.11 7.15 3.70
CA ALA A 104 0.89 6.63 2.77
C ALA A 104 2.31 6.99 3.24
N VAL A 105 2.53 8.22 3.66
CA VAL A 105 3.83 8.67 4.17
C VAL A 105 4.24 7.87 5.40
N ASN A 106 3.32 7.60 6.32
CA ASN A 106 3.65 6.86 7.54
C ASN A 106 4.01 5.39 7.26
N VAL A 107 3.40 4.78 6.26
CA VAL A 107 3.79 3.43 5.81
C VAL A 107 5.21 3.47 5.22
N VAL A 108 5.51 4.45 4.37
CA VAL A 108 6.85 4.62 3.80
C VAL A 108 7.89 4.81 4.91
N LYS A 109 7.61 5.65 5.89
CA LYS A 109 8.52 5.87 7.03
C LYS A 109 8.77 4.60 7.83
N LEU A 110 7.73 3.79 8.04
CA LEU A 110 7.87 2.52 8.73
C LEU A 110 8.82 1.58 7.97
N PHE A 111 8.68 1.52 6.65
CA PHE A 111 9.54 0.69 5.80
C PHE A 111 11.00 1.14 5.88
N ILE A 112 11.25 2.45 5.89
CA ILE A 112 12.60 3.00 6.02
C ILE A 112 13.17 2.71 7.41
N ASP A 113 12.41 3.04 8.46
CA ASP A 113 12.91 3.01 9.83
C ASP A 113 13.07 1.60 10.39
N LYS A 114 12.17 0.68 10.02
CA LYS A 114 12.13 -0.66 10.61
C LYS A 114 12.51 -1.79 9.66
N CYS A 115 12.54 -1.53 8.35
CA CYS A 115 12.74 -2.58 7.35
C CYS A 115 13.95 -2.33 6.44
N ASN A 116 14.71 -1.29 6.70
CA ASN A 116 15.92 -0.96 5.94
C ASN A 116 15.71 -0.71 4.45
N PHE A 117 14.53 -0.20 4.08
CA PHE A 117 14.30 0.17 2.69
C PHE A 117 15.12 1.40 2.31
N SER A 118 15.62 1.40 1.08
CA SER A 118 16.30 2.55 0.49
C SER A 118 15.26 3.63 0.16
N PRO A 119 15.38 4.84 0.75
CA PRO A 119 14.37 5.89 0.54
C PRO A 119 14.16 6.30 -0.93
N ASP A 120 15.19 6.17 -1.75
CA ASP A 120 15.12 6.54 -3.18
C ASP A 120 14.27 5.58 -4.00
N LYS A 121 13.89 4.43 -3.46
CA LYS A 121 13.02 3.45 -4.11
C LYS A 121 11.56 3.53 -3.67
N LEU A 122 11.21 4.46 -2.79
CA LEU A 122 9.88 4.58 -2.21
C LEU A 122 9.17 5.84 -2.67
N ILE A 123 7.90 5.72 -3.00
CA ILE A 123 7.03 6.81 -3.45
C ILE A 123 5.77 6.79 -2.59
N ALA A 124 5.39 7.94 -2.02
CA ALA A 124 4.15 8.07 -1.25
C ALA A 124 3.16 8.95 -2.01
N VAL A 125 1.92 8.48 -2.18
CA VAL A 125 0.88 9.19 -2.91
C VAL A 125 -0.43 9.10 -2.14
N GLY A 126 -1.16 10.22 -2.05
CA GLY A 126 -2.52 10.25 -1.51
C GLY A 126 -3.51 10.62 -2.61
N TYR A 127 -4.53 9.80 -2.80
CA TYR A 127 -5.58 10.04 -3.81
C TYR A 127 -6.91 10.50 -3.18
N GLY A 128 -7.02 10.51 -1.86
CA GLY A 128 -8.29 10.79 -1.23
C GLY A 128 -9.36 9.79 -1.63
N GLU A 129 -10.55 10.28 -1.93
CA GLU A 129 -11.71 9.48 -2.33
C GLU A 129 -11.82 9.23 -3.84
N PHE A 130 -10.89 9.77 -4.64
CA PHE A 130 -11.06 9.96 -6.08
C PHE A 130 -10.60 8.78 -6.94
N LYS A 131 -10.16 7.68 -6.35
CA LYS A 131 -9.80 6.43 -7.04
C LYS A 131 -10.50 5.23 -6.41
N PRO A 132 -11.86 5.21 -6.40
CA PRO A 132 -12.58 4.13 -5.75
C PRO A 132 -12.42 2.82 -6.52
N VAL A 133 -12.43 1.70 -5.79
CA VAL A 133 -12.45 0.33 -6.35
C VAL A 133 -13.80 -0.35 -6.17
N ALA A 134 -14.71 0.29 -5.42
CA ALA A 134 -16.04 -0.25 -5.13
C ALA A 134 -17.04 0.89 -4.98
N ASP A 135 -18.32 0.54 -4.87
CA ASP A 135 -19.39 1.51 -4.75
C ASP A 135 -19.45 2.12 -3.35
N ASN A 136 -19.32 3.44 -3.24
CA ASN A 136 -19.42 4.18 -1.98
C ASN A 136 -20.84 4.23 -1.41
N ALA A 137 -21.85 3.85 -2.17
CA ALA A 137 -23.24 3.83 -1.70
C ALA A 137 -23.48 2.76 -0.64
N THR A 138 -22.69 1.71 -0.62
CA THR A 138 -22.80 0.62 0.35
C THR A 138 -21.69 0.68 1.40
N ALA A 139 -21.98 0.19 2.61
CA ALA A 139 -20.98 0.08 3.66
C ALA A 139 -19.83 -0.85 3.26
N GLU A 140 -20.15 -1.94 2.56
CA GLU A 140 -19.16 -2.89 2.07
C GLU A 140 -18.23 -2.26 1.04
N GLY A 141 -18.79 -1.48 0.11
CA GLY A 141 -18.01 -0.77 -0.91
C GLY A 141 -17.10 0.28 -0.29
N ARG A 142 -17.63 1.06 0.66
CA ARG A 142 -16.82 2.05 1.39
C ARG A 142 -15.64 1.40 2.11
N ALA A 143 -15.87 0.24 2.76
CA ALA A 143 -14.81 -0.49 3.44
C ALA A 143 -13.69 -0.91 2.48
N LYS A 144 -14.03 -1.31 1.26
CA LYS A 144 -13.06 -1.67 0.22
C LYS A 144 -12.28 -0.46 -0.28
N ASN A 145 -12.92 0.71 -0.31
CA ASN A 145 -12.25 1.94 -0.75
C ASN A 145 -11.28 2.49 0.29
N ARG A 146 -11.50 2.21 1.58
CA ARG A 146 -10.59 2.61 2.66
C ARG A 146 -9.39 1.65 2.71
N ARG A 147 -8.36 1.96 1.94
CA ARG A 147 -7.22 1.06 1.74
C ARG A 147 -5.91 1.79 1.55
N ILE A 148 -4.83 1.07 1.79
CA ILE A 148 -3.49 1.41 1.32
C ILE A 148 -3.14 0.37 0.25
N ASP A 149 -2.72 0.81 -0.91
CA ASP A 149 -2.17 -0.05 -1.95
C ASP A 149 -0.64 0.11 -1.95
N VAL A 150 0.07 -0.94 -1.63
CA VAL A 150 1.53 -1.01 -1.76
C VAL A 150 1.82 -1.71 -3.08
N ILE A 151 2.42 -0.98 -4.02
CA ILE A 151 2.61 -1.48 -5.38
C ILE A 151 4.09 -1.66 -5.65
N VAL A 152 4.49 -2.92 -5.89
CA VAL A 152 5.81 -3.23 -6.44
C VAL A 152 5.72 -2.94 -7.93
N LEU A 153 6.27 -1.80 -8.34
CA LEU A 153 6.13 -1.32 -9.72
C LEU A 153 6.93 -2.18 -10.68
N SER A 154 6.35 -2.43 -11.86
CA SER A 154 7.07 -3.09 -12.92
C SER A 154 8.22 -2.20 -13.40
N SER A 155 9.28 -2.80 -13.94
CA SER A 155 10.49 -2.08 -14.37
C SER A 155 10.26 -1.07 -15.47
N LYS A 156 9.12 -1.12 -16.17
CA LYS A 156 8.78 -0.10 -17.16
C LYS A 156 8.64 1.31 -16.56
N TYR A 157 8.46 1.42 -15.25
CA TYR A 157 8.36 2.70 -14.55
C TYR A 157 9.72 3.23 -14.07
N ASP A 158 10.77 2.42 -14.09
CA ASP A 158 12.09 2.78 -13.56
C ASP A 158 12.67 3.99 -14.29
N ASN A 159 12.60 4.00 -15.61
CA ASN A 159 13.14 5.10 -16.42
C ASN A 159 12.46 6.44 -16.11
N LEU A 160 11.17 6.41 -15.85
CA LEU A 160 10.43 7.63 -15.51
C LEU A 160 10.94 8.22 -14.19
N GLU A 161 11.06 7.39 -13.16
CA GLU A 161 11.53 7.82 -11.85
C GLU A 161 12.99 8.31 -11.90
N GLU A 162 13.86 7.59 -12.61
CA GLU A 162 15.26 7.95 -12.73
C GLU A 162 15.45 9.26 -13.52
N GLN A 163 14.63 9.52 -14.52
CA GLN A 163 14.70 10.73 -15.30
C GLN A 163 14.25 11.98 -14.52
N LEU A 164 13.35 11.82 -13.56
CA LEU A 164 12.86 12.93 -12.75
C LEU A 164 13.90 13.47 -11.78
N VAL A 165 14.95 12.71 -11.49
CA VAL A 165 15.95 13.04 -10.48
C VAL A 165 17.25 13.58 -11.10
N LYS A 166 17.37 13.56 -12.41
CA LYS A 166 18.58 14.03 -13.12
C LYS A 166 18.51 15.50 -13.48
#